data_e42c9373a43ef70e4679465c8c76e1a4
#
_entry.id   e42c9373a43ef70e4679465c8c76e1a4
#
_cell.length_a   1.000
_cell.length_b   1.000
_cell.length_c   1.000
_cell.angle_alpha   90.00
_cell.angle_beta   90.00
_cell.angle_gamma   90.00
#
_symmetry.space_group_name_H-M   'P 1'
#
loop_
_entity.id
_entity.type
_entity.pdbx_description
1 polymer ?
#
loop_
_entity_poly.entity_id
_entity_poly.type
_entity_poly.pdbx_seq_one_letter_code
_entity_poly.pdbx_strand_id
1 'polypeptide(L)'
;DNCSPNADFDRILELAADGNSAAVEILKTAGTYLGIALANCVKTLDIATIVIDDLHCPSDHVFTRSIRDAVSFYCSSYLQRPATIITDQKKEADSALGAALFVLNTFFREPRLRLSV
;
A
#
# COMPACT_ATOMS: atom_id res chain seq x y z
N ASP A 1 7.46 15.47 -24.66
CA ASP A 1 7.35 15.71 -23.21
C ASP A 1 6.84 14.41 -22.56
N ASN A 2 7.79 13.54 -22.20
CA ASN A 2 7.52 12.26 -21.57
C ASN A 2 7.54 12.49 -20.03
N CYS A 3 6.48 13.10 -19.50
CA CYS A 3 6.29 13.26 -18.07
C CYS A 3 5.80 11.90 -17.53
N SER A 4 6.73 11.09 -17.02
CA SER A 4 6.34 9.87 -16.29
C SER A 4 5.72 10.30 -14.96
N PRO A 5 4.51 9.88 -14.61
CA PRO A 5 3.87 10.28 -13.36
C PRO A 5 4.68 9.90 -12.10
N ASN A 6 5.52 8.87 -12.20
CA ASN A 6 6.43 8.49 -11.12
C ASN A 6 7.58 9.48 -10.94
N ALA A 7 8.11 10.07 -12.02
CA ALA A 7 9.19 11.03 -11.93
C ALA A 7 8.79 12.31 -11.19
N ASP A 8 7.54 12.74 -11.33
CA ASP A 8 7.02 13.92 -10.61
C ASP A 8 6.82 13.64 -9.11
N PHE A 9 6.37 12.43 -8.76
CA PHE A 9 6.22 12.03 -7.37
C PHE A 9 7.59 11.91 -6.67
N ASP A 10 8.56 11.24 -7.30
CA ASP A 10 9.92 11.11 -6.79
C ASP A 10 10.57 12.49 -6.55
N ARG A 11 10.36 13.44 -7.48
CA ARG A 11 10.84 14.82 -7.32
C ARG A 11 10.22 15.54 -6.13
N ILE A 12 8.93 15.32 -5.85
CA ILE A 12 8.29 15.90 -4.66
C ILE A 12 8.84 15.26 -3.38
N LEU A 13 9.15 13.96 -3.40
CA LEU A 13 9.79 13.27 -2.28
C LEU A 13 11.19 13.85 -1.99
N GLU A 14 12.00 14.07 -3.03
CA GLU A 14 13.32 14.72 -2.90
C GLU A 14 13.22 16.13 -2.31
N LEU A 15 12.32 16.95 -2.83
CA LEU A 15 12.10 18.31 -2.32
C LEU A 15 11.63 18.31 -0.86
N ALA A 16 10.83 17.36 -0.47
CA ALA A 16 10.40 17.22 0.93
C ALA A 16 11.55 16.77 1.84
N ALA A 17 12.44 15.90 1.35
CA ALA A 17 13.64 15.47 2.06
C ALA A 17 14.62 16.64 2.26
N ASP A 18 14.70 17.56 1.29
CA ASP A 18 15.48 18.80 1.36
C ASP A 18 14.85 19.88 2.28
N GLY A 19 13.73 19.57 2.92
CA GLY A 19 13.07 20.47 3.87
C GLY A 19 12.13 21.50 3.22
N ASN A 20 11.73 21.32 1.96
CA ASN A 20 10.77 22.21 1.32
C ASN A 20 9.37 22.04 1.96
N SER A 21 8.93 23.08 2.67
CA SER A 21 7.66 23.05 3.42
C SER A 21 6.43 22.82 2.52
N ALA A 22 6.42 23.36 1.30
CA ALA A 22 5.32 23.18 0.36
C ALA A 22 5.23 21.72 -0.11
N ALA A 23 6.36 21.09 -0.39
CA ALA A 23 6.41 19.68 -0.77
C ALA A 23 5.94 18.77 0.37
N VAL A 24 6.36 19.05 1.61
CA VAL A 24 5.90 18.34 2.81
C VAL A 24 4.38 18.48 3.00
N GLU A 25 3.83 19.68 2.81
CA GLU A 25 2.38 19.92 2.94
C GLU A 25 1.57 19.18 1.87
N ILE A 26 2.05 19.16 0.63
CA ILE A 26 1.44 18.40 -0.47
C ILE A 26 1.41 16.91 -0.14
N LEU A 27 2.54 16.33 0.28
CA LEU A 27 2.62 14.91 0.63
C LEU A 27 1.74 14.56 1.83
N LYS A 28 1.69 15.43 2.84
CA LYS A 28 0.81 15.25 4.00
C LYS A 28 -0.66 15.25 3.60
N THR A 29 -1.05 16.19 2.77
CA THR A 29 -2.43 16.32 2.27
C THR A 29 -2.81 15.11 1.42
N ALA A 30 -1.98 14.74 0.46
CA ALA A 30 -2.19 13.59 -0.40
C ALA A 30 -2.28 12.27 0.41
N GLY A 31 -1.37 12.09 1.37
CA GLY A 31 -1.38 10.93 2.27
C GLY A 31 -2.65 10.86 3.12
N THR A 32 -3.14 12.01 3.59
CA THR A 32 -4.40 12.09 4.35
C THR A 32 -5.60 11.67 3.49
N TYR A 33 -5.72 12.17 2.26
CA TYR A 33 -6.83 11.79 1.37
C TYR A 33 -6.77 10.31 1.00
N LEU A 34 -5.59 9.77 0.72
CA LEU A 34 -5.43 8.34 0.46
C LEU A 34 -5.82 7.52 1.70
N GLY A 35 -5.41 7.94 2.88
CA GLY A 35 -5.77 7.30 4.14
C GLY A 35 -7.27 7.29 4.42
N ILE A 36 -8.00 8.37 4.08
CA ILE A 36 -9.46 8.43 4.17
C ILE A 36 -10.11 7.42 3.22
N ALA A 37 -9.64 7.35 1.97
CA ALA A 37 -10.14 6.38 1.00
C ALA A 37 -9.92 4.94 1.47
N LEU A 38 -8.72 4.64 1.97
CA LEU A 38 -8.38 3.32 2.53
C LEU A 38 -9.22 2.99 3.76
N ALA A 39 -9.46 3.95 4.65
CA ALA A 39 -10.34 3.75 5.81
C ALA A 39 -11.78 3.40 5.39
N ASN A 40 -12.27 3.98 4.30
CA ASN A 40 -13.59 3.63 3.77
C ASN A 40 -13.59 2.19 3.22
N CYS A 41 -12.53 1.77 2.53
CA CYS A 41 -12.37 0.38 2.09
C CYS A 41 -12.36 -0.58 3.27
N VAL A 42 -11.58 -0.28 4.32
CA VAL A 42 -11.52 -1.08 5.55
C VAL A 42 -12.91 -1.27 6.16
N LYS A 43 -13.68 -0.20 6.31
CA LYS A 43 -15.02 -0.24 6.88
C LYS A 43 -16.03 -0.99 6.02
N THR A 44 -15.93 -0.84 4.70
CA THR A 44 -16.89 -1.47 3.77
C THR A 44 -16.63 -2.96 3.57
N LEU A 45 -15.35 -3.34 3.53
CA LEU A 45 -14.93 -4.71 3.22
C LEU A 45 -14.53 -5.52 4.46
N ASP A 46 -14.50 -4.90 5.64
CA ASP A 46 -14.07 -5.50 6.91
C ASP A 46 -12.66 -6.14 6.84
N ILE A 47 -11.75 -5.46 6.16
CA ILE A 47 -10.36 -5.92 6.00
C ILE A 47 -9.50 -5.43 7.15
N ALA A 48 -8.62 -6.32 7.64
CA ALA A 48 -7.73 -6.02 8.76
C ALA A 48 -6.33 -5.54 8.31
N THR A 49 -5.95 -5.80 7.07
CA THR A 49 -4.61 -5.51 6.55
C THR A 49 -4.69 -4.88 5.17
N ILE A 50 -3.93 -3.81 4.99
CA ILE A 50 -3.73 -3.14 3.70
C ILE A 50 -2.26 -3.24 3.35
N VAL A 51 -1.96 -3.69 2.15
CA VAL A 51 -0.60 -3.67 1.59
C VAL A 51 -0.54 -2.57 0.54
N ILE A 52 0.38 -1.64 0.71
CA ILE A 52 0.67 -0.60 -0.28
C ILE A 52 1.99 -0.98 -0.95
N ASP A 53 1.89 -1.41 -2.20
CA ASP A 53 3.02 -1.81 -3.01
C ASP A 53 3.59 -0.61 -3.79
N ASP A 54 4.86 -0.68 -4.14
CA ASP A 54 5.56 0.29 -4.99
C ASP A 54 5.58 1.74 -4.45
N LEU A 55 5.50 1.87 -3.14
CA LEU A 55 5.66 3.16 -2.49
C LEU A 55 7.16 3.43 -2.28
N HIS A 56 7.76 4.23 -3.17
CA HIS A 56 9.20 4.57 -3.14
C HIS A 56 9.59 5.47 -1.95
N CYS A 57 8.87 5.39 -0.84
CA CYS A 57 9.20 6.15 0.35
C CYS A 57 9.29 5.25 1.60
N PRO A 58 10.19 5.56 2.53
CA PRO A 58 10.32 4.84 3.80
C PRO A 58 9.00 4.81 4.61
N SER A 59 8.85 3.80 5.46
CA SER A 59 7.65 3.62 6.29
C SER A 59 7.44 4.76 7.31
N ASP A 60 8.47 5.52 7.64
CA ASP A 60 8.47 6.67 8.54
C ASP A 60 8.35 8.02 7.82
N HIS A 61 8.29 8.00 6.47
CA HIS A 61 8.12 9.20 5.67
C HIS A 61 6.78 9.91 5.97
N VAL A 62 6.74 11.24 5.86
CA VAL A 62 5.55 12.06 6.13
C VAL A 62 4.31 11.58 5.38
N PHE A 63 4.45 11.16 4.14
CA PHE A 63 3.37 10.63 3.31
C PHE A 63 2.78 9.34 3.91
N THR A 64 3.62 8.34 4.19
CA THR A 64 3.20 7.06 4.79
C THR A 64 2.61 7.25 6.18
N ARG A 65 3.21 8.14 6.97
CA ARG A 65 2.68 8.49 8.29
C ARG A 65 1.29 9.11 8.20
N SER A 66 1.06 10.05 7.29
CA SER A 66 -0.24 10.69 7.09
C SER A 66 -1.32 9.71 6.67
N ILE A 67 -0.98 8.72 5.82
CA ILE A 67 -1.90 7.61 5.49
C ILE A 67 -2.28 6.84 6.74
N ARG A 68 -1.29 6.45 7.53
CA ARG A 68 -1.47 5.63 8.75
C ARG A 68 -2.31 6.35 9.80
N ASP A 69 -2.03 7.64 10.01
CA ASP A 69 -2.75 8.48 10.96
C ASP A 69 -4.22 8.65 10.54
N ALA A 70 -4.48 8.89 9.24
CA ALA A 70 -5.83 9.01 8.72
C ALA A 70 -6.61 7.69 8.85
N VAL A 71 -6.03 6.56 8.45
CA VAL A 71 -6.68 5.25 8.62
C VAL A 71 -6.98 4.97 10.08
N SER A 72 -6.02 5.20 10.97
CA SER A 72 -6.20 5.01 12.41
C SER A 72 -7.33 5.89 12.95
N PHE A 73 -7.35 7.16 12.59
CA PHE A 73 -8.36 8.11 13.04
C PHE A 73 -9.76 7.74 12.59
N TYR A 74 -9.94 7.43 11.30
CA TYR A 74 -11.26 7.14 10.72
C TYR A 74 -11.76 5.72 10.98
N CYS A 75 -10.89 4.78 11.39
CA CYS A 75 -11.27 3.42 11.76
C CYS A 75 -11.39 3.21 13.28
N SER A 76 -10.87 4.11 14.11
CA SER A 76 -10.78 3.94 15.57
C SER A 76 -12.11 3.66 16.26
N SER A 77 -13.19 4.23 15.75
CA SER A 77 -14.55 4.04 16.31
C SER A 77 -15.30 2.84 15.72
N TYR A 78 -14.76 2.20 14.68
CA TYR A 78 -15.44 1.13 13.95
C TYR A 78 -14.81 -0.26 14.20
N LEU A 79 -13.49 -0.31 14.30
CA LEU A 79 -12.78 -1.56 14.47
C LEU A 79 -12.37 -1.76 15.93
N GLN A 80 -12.62 -2.95 16.46
CA GLN A 80 -12.11 -3.36 17.78
C GLN A 80 -10.58 -3.54 17.80
N ARG A 81 -9.95 -3.59 16.63
CA ARG A 81 -8.51 -3.67 16.42
C ARG A 81 -8.09 -2.71 15.29
N PRO A 82 -6.90 -2.09 15.38
CA PRO A 82 -6.43 -1.20 14.34
C PRO A 82 -6.17 -1.97 13.03
N ALA A 83 -6.48 -1.35 11.91
CA ALA A 83 -6.07 -1.86 10.61
C ALA A 83 -4.54 -1.75 10.47
N THR A 84 -3.90 -2.81 10.00
CA THR A 84 -2.46 -2.84 9.76
C THR A 84 -2.16 -2.36 8.35
N ILE A 85 -1.25 -1.38 8.22
CA ILE A 85 -0.75 -0.92 6.93
C ILE A 85 0.68 -1.41 6.77
N ILE A 86 0.90 -2.20 5.74
CA ILE A 86 2.21 -2.72 5.32
C ILE A 86 2.60 -1.97 4.06
N THR A 87 3.78 -1.37 4.06
CA THR A 87 4.39 -0.79 2.86
C THR A 87 5.50 -1.70 2.41
N ASP A 88 5.46 -2.15 1.17
CA ASP A 88 6.48 -2.99 0.58
C ASP A 88 7.23 -2.23 -0.52
N GLN A 89 8.51 -2.54 -0.70
CA GLN A 89 9.31 -2.06 -1.81
C GLN A 89 9.33 -3.17 -2.86
N LYS A 90 8.71 -2.90 -3.98
CA LYS A 90 8.65 -3.83 -5.09
C LYS A 90 10.05 -4.28 -5.52
N LYS A 91 10.27 -5.59 -5.53
CA LYS A 91 11.42 -6.21 -6.17
C LYS A 91 10.98 -6.73 -7.54
N GLU A 92 11.84 -6.60 -8.55
CA GLU A 92 11.54 -7.06 -9.91
C GLU A 92 11.05 -8.53 -9.98
N ALA A 93 11.48 -9.35 -9.02
CA ALA A 93 11.07 -10.76 -8.92
C ALA A 93 9.69 -10.98 -8.29
N ASP A 94 9.06 -9.98 -7.68
CA ASP A 94 7.85 -10.18 -6.88
C ASP A 94 6.64 -10.60 -7.72
N SER A 95 6.52 -10.08 -8.94
CA SER A 95 5.46 -10.48 -9.87
C SER A 95 5.61 -11.93 -10.34
N ALA A 96 6.83 -12.36 -10.61
CA ALA A 96 7.14 -13.74 -10.99
C ALA A 96 6.93 -14.71 -9.83
N LEU A 97 7.33 -14.31 -8.62
CA LEU A 97 7.11 -15.08 -7.40
C LEU A 97 5.61 -15.20 -7.08
N GLY A 98 4.86 -14.12 -7.20
CA GLY A 98 3.41 -14.13 -7.01
C GLY A 98 2.69 -15.06 -7.98
N ALA A 99 3.07 -15.05 -9.27
CA ALA A 99 2.54 -15.98 -10.27
C ALA A 99 2.88 -17.43 -9.94
N ALA A 100 4.12 -17.72 -9.55
CA ALA A 100 4.56 -19.05 -9.15
C ALA A 100 3.80 -19.56 -7.91
N LEU A 101 3.63 -18.73 -6.90
CA LEU A 101 2.86 -19.06 -5.69
C LEU A 101 1.38 -19.30 -5.99
N PHE A 102 0.79 -18.54 -6.93
CA PHE A 102 -0.58 -18.75 -7.36
C PHE A 102 -0.75 -20.14 -8.01
N VAL A 103 0.14 -20.51 -8.93
CA VAL A 103 0.14 -21.82 -9.59
C VAL A 103 0.30 -22.93 -8.57
N LEU A 104 1.28 -22.82 -7.67
CA LEU A 104 1.51 -23.81 -6.62
C LEU A 104 0.31 -23.95 -5.68
N ASN A 105 -0.30 -22.85 -5.26
CA ASN A 105 -1.46 -22.85 -4.37
C ASN A 105 -2.68 -23.52 -5.06
N THR A 106 -2.89 -23.24 -6.36
CA THR A 106 -3.94 -23.86 -7.15
C THR A 106 -3.70 -25.36 -7.29
N PHE A 107 -2.45 -25.76 -7.56
CA PHE A 107 -2.07 -27.17 -7.71
C PHE A 107 -2.27 -27.96 -6.40
N PHE A 108 -1.90 -27.39 -5.23
CA PHE A 108 -2.03 -28.08 -3.96
C PHE A 108 -3.45 -27.99 -3.33
N ARG A 109 -4.24 -26.97 -3.67
CA ARG A 109 -5.63 -26.83 -3.18
C ARG A 109 -6.64 -27.68 -3.95
N GLU A 110 -6.35 -28.03 -5.19
CA GLU A 110 -7.18 -28.97 -5.97
C GLU A 110 -6.44 -30.30 -6.11
N PRO A 111 -6.62 -31.27 -5.21
CA PRO A 111 -6.13 -32.61 -5.42
C PRO A 111 -7.03 -33.30 -6.48
N ARG A 112 -6.97 -32.84 -7.71
CA ARG A 112 -7.53 -33.56 -8.86
C ARG A 112 -6.55 -34.64 -9.33
N LEU A 113 -6.02 -35.43 -8.42
CA LEU A 113 -5.55 -36.75 -8.77
C LEU A 113 -6.73 -37.71 -8.64
N ARG A 114 -7.69 -37.60 -9.53
CA ARG A 114 -8.43 -38.77 -9.96
C ARG A 114 -7.43 -39.59 -10.78
N LEU A 115 -6.70 -40.46 -10.12
CA LEU A 115 -6.12 -41.63 -10.76
C LEU A 115 -7.29 -42.42 -11.26
N SER A 116 -7.66 -42.15 -12.51
CA SER A 116 -8.54 -43.03 -13.27
C SER A 116 -7.74 -44.30 -13.54
N VAL A 117 -7.97 -45.30 -12.71
CA VAL A 117 -7.51 -46.66 -12.99
C VAL A 117 -8.44 -47.25 -14.01
#